data_a9d64ebaf48feacc9d65df398ecee8b2
#
_entry.id   a9d64ebaf48feacc9d65df398ecee8b2
#
_cell.length_a   1.000
_cell.length_b   1.000
_cell.length_c   1.000
_cell.angle_alpha   90.00
_cell.angle_beta   90.00
_cell.angle_gamma   90.00
#
_symmetry.space_group_name_H-M   'P 1'
#
loop_
_entity.id
_entity.type
_entity.pdbx_description
1 polymer ?
#
loop_
_entity_poly.entity_id
_entity_poly.type
_entity_poly.pdbx_seq_one_letter_code
_entity_poly.pdbx_strand_id
1 'polypeptide(L)'
;MMAIFEKIAFYWTYPFVRYALIVGVLIALCSSLLGVTLVLKRFSFIGDGLSHVAFGAMAIAAVLKLTDDMPLTLGVTVACAVLLLRTGQNTKIKGDAAIAMISVGALALGYLLMNLFSTSSNLSGDVCSTLFGSTSILTLSKSEVWLCAGLSVVVVAVFLLYYNKIFAVTFDEDFAKAVGTKADLYNLLLAVIVAVVIVLAMNLVGSLLISALVIFPALSAMRVFQSFRTVTVCSAVLSVSCAALGILVSILAGTPVGSTIVAVDILAFLVCSALGRARGGETG
;
A
#
# COMPACT_ATOMS: atom_id res chain seq x y z
N MET A 1 -11.38 -25.07 21.12
CA MET A 1 -10.27 -24.13 21.41
C MET A 1 -8.90 -24.78 21.33
N MET A 2 -8.67 -25.95 21.94
CA MET A 2 -7.37 -26.68 21.83
C MET A 2 -6.94 -26.96 20.39
N ALA A 3 -7.86 -27.42 19.50
CA ALA A 3 -7.55 -27.71 18.11
C ALA A 3 -7.07 -26.49 17.28
N ILE A 4 -7.46 -25.24 17.66
CA ILE A 4 -7.02 -24.02 16.99
C ILE A 4 -5.60 -23.67 17.42
N PHE A 5 -5.30 -23.78 18.72
CA PHE A 5 -3.95 -23.55 19.26
C PHE A 5 -2.94 -24.54 18.71
N GLU A 6 -3.31 -25.81 18.59
CA GLU A 6 -2.44 -26.85 18.00
C GLU A 6 -2.16 -26.60 16.51
N LYS A 7 -3.18 -26.17 15.75
CA LYS A 7 -3.00 -25.77 14.35
C LYS A 7 -2.07 -24.57 14.22
N ILE A 8 -2.27 -23.52 15.02
CA ILE A 8 -1.38 -22.34 14.98
C ILE A 8 0.05 -22.72 15.36
N ALA A 9 0.24 -23.52 16.43
CA ALA A 9 1.55 -23.99 16.83
C ALA A 9 2.23 -24.84 15.74
N PHE A 10 1.46 -25.68 15.05
CA PHE A 10 1.95 -26.48 13.92
C PHE A 10 2.38 -25.59 12.76
N TYR A 11 1.56 -24.63 12.32
CA TYR A 11 1.91 -23.72 11.23
C TYR A 11 3.07 -22.78 11.59
N TRP A 12 3.22 -22.42 12.86
CA TRP A 12 4.33 -21.58 13.34
C TRP A 12 5.72 -22.22 13.18
N THR A 13 5.80 -23.54 13.08
CA THR A 13 7.07 -24.24 12.81
C THR A 13 7.60 -23.96 11.41
N TYR A 14 6.73 -23.59 10.46
CA TYR A 14 7.12 -23.32 9.09
C TYR A 14 7.69 -21.90 8.92
N PRO A 15 8.90 -21.77 8.31
CA PRO A 15 9.52 -20.44 8.13
C PRO A 15 8.68 -19.47 7.30
N PHE A 16 7.98 -19.96 6.25
CA PHE A 16 7.18 -19.12 5.37
C PHE A 16 6.03 -18.41 6.10
N VAL A 17 5.42 -19.04 7.10
CA VAL A 17 4.35 -18.43 7.91
C VAL A 17 4.88 -17.25 8.72
N ARG A 18 6.05 -17.43 9.34
CA ARG A 18 6.73 -16.36 10.09
C ARG A 18 7.13 -15.20 9.18
N TYR A 19 7.64 -15.51 7.99
CA TYR A 19 8.02 -14.49 7.00
C TYR A 19 6.81 -13.73 6.50
N ALA A 20 5.73 -14.42 6.15
CA ALA A 20 4.47 -13.81 5.74
C ALA A 20 3.91 -12.86 6.81
N LEU A 21 3.93 -13.27 8.07
CA LEU A 21 3.44 -12.43 9.17
C LEU A 21 4.32 -11.20 9.39
N ILE A 22 5.65 -11.36 9.39
CA ILE A 22 6.58 -10.24 9.55
C ILE A 22 6.41 -9.24 8.39
N VAL A 23 6.46 -9.72 7.16
CA VAL A 23 6.36 -8.87 5.97
C VAL A 23 5.00 -8.21 5.88
N GLY A 24 3.90 -8.95 6.10
CA GLY A 24 2.55 -8.40 6.07
C GLY A 24 2.32 -7.30 7.10
N VAL A 25 2.79 -7.49 8.34
CA VAL A 25 2.71 -6.48 9.42
C VAL A 25 3.57 -5.25 9.09
N LEU A 26 4.78 -5.43 8.57
CA LEU A 26 5.67 -4.32 8.22
C LEU A 26 5.11 -3.49 7.06
N ILE A 27 4.60 -4.15 6.02
CA ILE A 27 3.95 -3.47 4.89
C ILE A 27 2.69 -2.74 5.37
N ALA A 28 1.87 -3.37 6.22
CA ALA A 28 0.68 -2.76 6.78
C ALA A 28 1.01 -1.49 7.58
N LEU A 29 2.06 -1.52 8.39
CA LEU A 29 2.56 -0.36 9.13
C LEU A 29 2.98 0.78 8.18
N CYS A 30 3.82 0.49 7.19
CA CYS A 30 4.30 1.49 6.24
C CYS A 30 3.15 2.09 5.42
N SER A 31 2.28 1.23 4.89
CA SER A 31 1.14 1.64 4.07
C SER A 31 0.17 2.52 4.84
N SER A 32 -0.11 2.20 6.10
CA SER A 32 -1.03 3.00 6.94
C SER A 32 -0.48 4.36 7.32
N LEU A 33 0.82 4.48 7.62
CA LEU A 33 1.48 5.76 7.91
C LEU A 33 1.42 6.70 6.69
N LEU A 34 1.76 6.18 5.52
CA LEU A 34 1.67 6.93 4.27
C LEU A 34 0.21 7.19 3.87
N GLY A 35 -0.69 6.24 4.12
CA GLY A 35 -2.10 6.31 3.79
C GLY A 35 -2.81 7.50 4.41
N VAL A 36 -2.54 7.83 5.67
CA VAL A 36 -3.12 9.01 6.33
C VAL A 36 -2.80 10.29 5.57
N THR A 37 -1.55 10.47 5.16
CA THR A 37 -1.12 11.67 4.41
C THR A 37 -1.72 11.70 3.00
N LEU A 38 -1.78 10.56 2.33
CA LEU A 38 -2.30 10.43 0.97
C LEU A 38 -3.82 10.67 0.92
N VAL A 39 -4.56 10.09 1.86
CA VAL A 39 -6.02 10.27 1.96
C VAL A 39 -6.36 11.73 2.24
N LEU A 40 -5.65 12.40 3.16
CA LEU A 40 -5.84 13.83 3.46
C LEU A 40 -5.52 14.73 2.26
N LYS A 41 -4.52 14.37 1.46
CA LYS A 41 -4.18 15.08 0.22
C LYS A 41 -5.12 14.77 -0.96
N ARG A 42 -6.14 13.93 -0.77
CA ARG A 42 -7.07 13.47 -1.83
C ARG A 42 -6.39 12.65 -2.94
N PHE A 43 -5.36 11.90 -2.59
CA PHE A 43 -4.69 10.92 -3.44
C PHE A 43 -4.97 9.48 -2.97
N SER A 44 -6.22 9.20 -2.59
CA SER A 44 -6.61 7.91 -2.01
C SER A 44 -6.33 6.73 -2.94
N PHE A 45 -6.51 6.91 -4.25
CA PHE A 45 -6.30 5.87 -5.26
C PHE A 45 -4.86 5.75 -5.76
N ILE A 46 -3.89 6.48 -5.18
CA ILE A 46 -2.50 6.46 -5.67
C ILE A 46 -1.86 5.08 -5.52
N GLY A 47 -2.25 4.31 -4.49
CA GLY A 47 -1.79 2.94 -4.28
C GLY A 47 -2.15 2.03 -5.45
N ASP A 48 -3.40 2.08 -5.87
CA ASP A 48 -3.92 1.33 -7.01
C ASP A 48 -3.29 1.82 -8.33
N GLY A 49 -3.27 3.14 -8.53
CA GLY A 49 -2.68 3.75 -9.73
C GLY A 49 -1.22 3.37 -9.95
N LEU A 50 -0.39 3.50 -8.92
CA LEU A 50 1.03 3.19 -9.03
C LEU A 50 1.32 1.70 -9.14
N SER A 51 0.49 0.83 -8.54
CA SER A 51 0.64 -0.60 -8.72
C SER A 51 0.34 -1.05 -10.16
N HIS A 52 -0.65 -0.43 -10.81
CA HIS A 52 -0.91 -0.67 -12.23
C HIS A 52 0.18 -0.11 -13.14
N VAL A 53 0.78 1.03 -12.77
CA VAL A 53 1.98 1.56 -13.46
C VAL A 53 3.16 0.60 -13.32
N ALA A 54 3.38 0.06 -12.12
CA ALA A 54 4.42 -0.93 -11.88
C ALA A 54 4.20 -2.20 -12.72
N PHE A 55 2.96 -2.70 -12.78
CA PHE A 55 2.59 -3.81 -13.67
C PHE A 55 2.88 -3.49 -15.15
N GLY A 56 2.52 -2.31 -15.61
CA GLY A 56 2.83 -1.87 -16.98
C GLY A 56 4.33 -1.81 -17.26
N ALA A 57 5.13 -1.35 -16.30
CA ALA A 57 6.58 -1.32 -16.39
C ALA A 57 7.19 -2.72 -16.39
N MET A 58 6.67 -3.66 -15.57
CA MET A 58 7.06 -5.08 -15.61
C MET A 58 6.76 -5.71 -16.98
N ALA A 59 5.61 -5.38 -17.56
CA ALA A 59 5.24 -5.86 -18.89
C ALA A 59 6.24 -5.36 -19.96
N ILE A 60 6.65 -4.10 -19.87
CA ILE A 60 7.70 -3.55 -20.76
C ILE A 60 9.04 -4.27 -20.55
N ALA A 61 9.43 -4.51 -19.30
CA ALA A 61 10.66 -5.24 -18.98
C ALA A 61 10.64 -6.67 -19.55
N ALA A 62 9.50 -7.36 -19.44
CA ALA A 62 9.30 -8.70 -19.98
C ALA A 62 9.42 -8.73 -21.52
N VAL A 63 8.84 -7.75 -22.23
CA VAL A 63 8.93 -7.61 -23.68
C VAL A 63 10.38 -7.32 -24.12
N LEU A 64 11.11 -6.50 -23.34
CA LEU A 64 12.52 -6.20 -23.58
C LEU A 64 13.45 -7.35 -23.16
N LYS A 65 12.91 -8.43 -22.58
CA LYS A 65 13.64 -9.60 -22.07
C LYS A 65 14.77 -9.21 -21.10
N LEU A 66 14.49 -8.24 -20.23
CA LEU A 66 15.44 -7.86 -19.20
C LEU A 66 15.60 -8.99 -18.18
N THR A 67 16.83 -9.23 -17.74
CA THR A 67 17.16 -10.23 -16.72
C THR A 67 16.67 -9.81 -15.33
N ASP A 68 16.57 -8.50 -15.09
CA ASP A 68 16.07 -7.91 -13.85
C ASP A 68 15.09 -6.78 -14.22
N ASP A 69 13.85 -6.92 -13.83
CA ASP A 69 12.78 -5.96 -14.10
C ASP A 69 12.66 -4.87 -13.02
N MET A 70 13.24 -5.10 -11.83
CA MET A 70 13.16 -4.20 -10.68
C MET A 70 13.63 -2.77 -10.96
N PRO A 71 14.79 -2.51 -11.57
CA PRO A 71 15.26 -1.15 -11.80
C PRO A 71 14.32 -0.35 -12.72
N LEU A 72 13.83 -0.99 -13.79
CA LEU A 72 12.89 -0.36 -14.72
C LEU A 72 11.56 -0.06 -14.03
N THR A 73 11.01 -1.04 -13.32
CA THR A 73 9.74 -0.93 -12.61
C THR A 73 9.79 0.16 -11.55
N LEU A 74 10.84 0.20 -10.74
CA LEU A 74 11.06 1.27 -9.76
C LEU A 74 11.20 2.64 -10.44
N GLY A 75 12.03 2.74 -11.47
CA GLY A 75 12.30 4.00 -12.16
C GLY A 75 11.02 4.61 -12.77
N VAL A 76 10.24 3.81 -13.48
CA VAL A 76 8.99 4.25 -14.11
C VAL A 76 7.95 4.62 -13.04
N THR A 77 7.80 3.80 -12.00
CA THR A 77 6.81 4.05 -10.95
C THR A 77 7.16 5.29 -10.14
N VAL A 78 8.44 5.50 -9.79
CA VAL A 78 8.89 6.72 -9.11
C VAL A 78 8.67 7.94 -9.99
N ALA A 79 9.03 7.89 -11.27
CA ALA A 79 8.80 9.00 -12.19
C ALA A 79 7.31 9.35 -12.28
N CYS A 80 6.44 8.35 -12.38
CA CYS A 80 4.99 8.51 -12.42
C CYS A 80 4.44 9.09 -11.11
N ALA A 81 4.90 8.61 -9.96
CA ALA A 81 4.51 9.11 -8.63
C ALA A 81 4.88 10.60 -8.45
N VAL A 82 6.10 10.97 -8.85
CA VAL A 82 6.56 12.37 -8.82
C VAL A 82 5.71 13.24 -9.74
N LEU A 83 5.39 12.74 -10.93
CA LEU A 83 4.56 13.45 -11.90
C LEU A 83 3.14 13.65 -11.38
N LEU A 84 2.52 12.62 -10.81
CA LEU A 84 1.19 12.67 -10.21
C LEU A 84 1.11 13.67 -9.04
N LEU A 85 2.07 13.61 -8.11
CA LEU A 85 2.08 14.49 -6.94
C LEU A 85 2.43 15.96 -7.28
N ARG A 86 3.18 16.22 -8.35
CA ARG A 86 3.44 17.57 -8.85
C ARG A 86 2.27 18.13 -9.66
N THR A 87 1.68 17.32 -10.53
CA THR A 87 0.67 17.76 -11.48
C THR A 87 -0.71 17.85 -10.85
N GLY A 88 -1.02 16.97 -9.91
CA GLY A 88 -2.35 16.88 -9.30
C GLY A 88 -2.80 18.11 -8.51
N GLN A 89 -1.89 19.02 -8.19
CA GLN A 89 -2.20 20.26 -7.45
C GLN A 89 -2.47 21.47 -8.38
N ASN A 90 -1.89 21.49 -9.58
CA ASN A 90 -1.87 22.67 -10.46
C ASN A 90 -2.67 22.53 -11.76
N THR A 91 -3.36 21.41 -12.00
CA THR A 91 -4.07 21.18 -13.26
C THR A 91 -5.59 21.28 -13.11
N LYS A 92 -6.27 21.55 -14.25
CA LYS A 92 -7.74 21.50 -14.35
C LYS A 92 -8.32 20.11 -14.08
N ILE A 93 -7.48 19.04 -14.13
CA ILE A 93 -7.85 17.66 -13.86
C ILE A 93 -7.61 17.39 -12.38
N LYS A 94 -8.65 16.98 -11.66
CA LYS A 94 -8.55 16.60 -10.25
C LYS A 94 -7.61 15.41 -10.07
N GLY A 95 -6.81 15.37 -9.01
CA GLY A 95 -5.79 14.35 -8.77
C GLY A 95 -6.27 12.91 -8.92
N ASP A 96 -7.45 12.57 -8.37
CA ASP A 96 -8.02 11.22 -8.48
C ASP A 96 -8.37 10.84 -9.93
N ALA A 97 -8.83 11.79 -10.76
CA ALA A 97 -9.10 11.52 -12.17
C ALA A 97 -7.80 11.26 -12.97
N ALA A 98 -6.73 12.01 -12.68
CA ALA A 98 -5.44 11.78 -13.30
C ALA A 98 -4.86 10.40 -12.91
N ILE A 99 -4.99 10.02 -11.63
CA ILE A 99 -4.59 8.70 -11.15
C ILE A 99 -5.38 7.61 -11.88
N ALA A 100 -6.72 7.75 -11.96
CA ALA A 100 -7.56 6.75 -12.62
C ALA A 100 -7.21 6.57 -14.11
N MET A 101 -6.95 7.66 -14.84
CA MET A 101 -6.55 7.61 -16.25
C MET A 101 -5.21 6.89 -16.43
N ILE A 102 -4.21 7.21 -15.61
CA ILE A 102 -2.89 6.58 -15.67
C ILE A 102 -2.99 5.11 -15.26
N SER A 103 -3.74 4.80 -14.22
CA SER A 103 -3.99 3.45 -13.73
C SER A 103 -4.55 2.54 -14.83
N VAL A 104 -5.69 2.94 -15.38
CA VAL A 104 -6.36 2.15 -16.44
C VAL A 104 -5.50 2.06 -17.70
N GLY A 105 -4.86 3.16 -18.09
CA GLY A 105 -3.96 3.19 -19.25
C GLY A 105 -2.75 2.26 -19.09
N ALA A 106 -2.09 2.30 -17.93
CA ALA A 106 -0.93 1.44 -17.65
C ALA A 106 -1.31 -0.04 -17.62
N LEU A 107 -2.44 -0.38 -16.97
CA LEU A 107 -2.95 -1.75 -16.92
C LEU A 107 -3.30 -2.27 -18.32
N ALA A 108 -4.04 -1.47 -19.09
CA ALA A 108 -4.46 -1.86 -20.45
C ALA A 108 -3.27 -2.04 -21.39
N LEU A 109 -2.32 -1.09 -21.37
CA LEU A 109 -1.11 -1.16 -22.19
C LEU A 109 -0.21 -2.33 -21.74
N GLY A 110 -0.03 -2.54 -20.44
CA GLY A 110 0.73 -3.66 -19.90
C GLY A 110 0.14 -5.00 -20.34
N TYR A 111 -1.17 -5.18 -20.19
CA TYR A 111 -1.85 -6.40 -20.62
C TYR A 111 -1.75 -6.60 -22.15
N LEU A 112 -1.94 -5.55 -22.93
CA LEU A 112 -1.79 -5.59 -24.39
C LEU A 112 -0.38 -6.00 -24.82
N LEU A 113 0.64 -5.41 -24.23
CA LEU A 113 2.04 -5.73 -24.52
C LEU A 113 2.36 -7.19 -24.18
N MET A 114 1.94 -7.66 -23.02
CA MET A 114 2.13 -9.05 -22.64
C MET A 114 1.40 -10.02 -23.56
N ASN A 115 0.21 -9.66 -24.04
CA ASN A 115 -0.55 -10.49 -24.97
C ASN A 115 0.09 -10.56 -26.37
N LEU A 116 0.58 -9.43 -26.88
CA LEU A 116 1.16 -9.36 -28.23
C LEU A 116 2.56 -10.00 -28.31
N PHE A 117 3.37 -9.85 -27.26
CA PHE A 117 4.78 -10.22 -27.28
C PHE A 117 5.13 -11.35 -26.31
N SER A 118 4.18 -11.82 -25.50
CA SER A 118 4.46 -12.84 -24.50
C SER A 118 4.63 -14.20 -25.12
N THR A 119 5.61 -14.92 -24.60
CA THR A 119 5.84 -16.35 -24.82
C THR A 119 5.21 -17.21 -23.73
N SER A 120 4.55 -16.62 -22.75
CA SER A 120 3.92 -17.33 -21.63
C SER A 120 2.57 -17.93 -22.04
N SER A 121 2.41 -19.22 -21.81
CA SER A 121 1.17 -19.95 -22.07
C SER A 121 0.05 -19.67 -21.06
N ASN A 122 0.32 -18.97 -19.94
CA ASN A 122 -0.62 -18.69 -18.86
C ASN A 122 -0.67 -17.23 -18.43
N LEU A 123 -0.82 -16.35 -19.41
CA LEU A 123 -0.82 -14.89 -19.18
C LEU A 123 -1.86 -14.43 -18.14
N SER A 124 -3.06 -15.00 -18.19
CA SER A 124 -4.13 -14.66 -17.25
C SER A 124 -3.79 -15.05 -15.80
N GLY A 125 -3.09 -16.18 -15.61
CA GLY A 125 -2.62 -16.62 -14.30
C GLY A 125 -1.53 -15.72 -13.75
N ASP A 126 -0.60 -15.28 -14.59
CA ASP A 126 0.51 -14.40 -14.19
C ASP A 126 -0.01 -13.00 -13.79
N VAL A 127 -0.94 -12.45 -14.55
CA VAL A 127 -1.61 -11.19 -14.21
C VAL A 127 -2.40 -11.31 -12.92
N CYS A 128 -3.15 -12.39 -12.75
CA CYS A 128 -3.95 -12.64 -11.55
C CYS A 128 -3.07 -12.80 -10.30
N SER A 129 -1.94 -13.50 -10.40
CA SER A 129 -0.99 -13.66 -9.29
C SER A 129 -0.34 -12.34 -8.89
N THR A 130 -0.02 -11.48 -9.83
CA THR A 130 0.56 -10.15 -9.57
C THR A 130 -0.46 -9.20 -8.92
N LEU A 131 -1.72 -9.24 -9.37
CA LEU A 131 -2.76 -8.38 -8.81
C LEU A 131 -3.25 -8.83 -7.44
N PHE A 132 -3.41 -10.13 -7.23
CA PHE A 132 -4.00 -10.69 -6.00
C PHE A 132 -2.95 -11.27 -5.02
N GLY A 133 -1.69 -11.43 -5.42
CA GLY A 133 -0.58 -11.81 -4.54
C GLY A 133 -0.72 -13.19 -3.87
N SER A 134 -1.59 -14.05 -4.37
CA SER A 134 -1.99 -15.28 -3.67
C SER A 134 -0.88 -16.31 -3.47
N THR A 135 0.16 -16.28 -4.27
CA THR A 135 1.27 -17.25 -4.24
C THR A 135 2.59 -16.65 -3.74
N SER A 136 2.83 -15.36 -3.94
CA SER A 136 4.10 -14.70 -3.64
C SER A 136 4.45 -14.73 -2.14
N ILE A 137 3.45 -14.61 -1.27
CA ILE A 137 3.67 -14.59 0.18
C ILE A 137 4.16 -15.93 0.74
N LEU A 138 3.94 -17.04 0.03
CA LEU A 138 4.38 -18.38 0.43
C LEU A 138 5.82 -18.68 -0.02
N THR A 139 6.34 -17.93 -0.98
CA THR A 139 7.67 -18.14 -1.59
C THR A 139 8.72 -17.15 -1.11
N LEU A 140 8.40 -16.36 -0.08
CA LEU A 140 9.28 -15.31 0.47
C LEU A 140 10.64 -15.86 0.88
N SER A 141 11.69 -15.27 0.33
CA SER A 141 13.08 -15.53 0.69
C SER A 141 13.52 -14.74 1.92
N LYS A 142 14.56 -15.19 2.60
CA LYS A 142 15.15 -14.44 3.73
C LYS A 142 15.61 -13.04 3.32
N SER A 143 16.15 -12.88 2.11
CA SER A 143 16.65 -11.61 1.59
C SER A 143 15.51 -10.59 1.43
N GLU A 144 14.35 -11.03 0.94
CA GLU A 144 13.16 -10.16 0.79
C GLU A 144 12.61 -9.70 2.14
N VAL A 145 12.61 -10.57 3.14
CA VAL A 145 12.20 -10.21 4.51
C VAL A 145 13.14 -9.13 5.09
N TRP A 146 14.46 -9.28 4.94
CA TRP A 146 15.41 -8.28 5.41
C TRP A 146 15.31 -6.97 4.64
N LEU A 147 15.09 -7.02 3.32
CA LEU A 147 14.87 -5.84 2.51
C LEU A 147 13.60 -5.09 2.95
N CYS A 148 12.51 -5.82 3.17
CA CYS A 148 11.26 -5.25 3.67
C CYS A 148 11.43 -4.64 5.07
N ALA A 149 12.16 -5.32 5.97
CA ALA A 149 12.45 -4.79 7.31
C ALA A 149 13.29 -3.51 7.25
N GLY A 150 14.34 -3.49 6.44
CA GLY A 150 15.18 -2.31 6.23
C GLY A 150 14.38 -1.13 5.67
N LEU A 151 13.56 -1.37 4.64
CA LEU A 151 12.68 -0.34 4.08
C LEU A 151 11.70 0.18 5.13
N SER A 152 11.08 -0.71 5.91
CA SER A 152 10.11 -0.32 6.93
C SER A 152 10.74 0.57 8.00
N VAL A 153 11.97 0.24 8.43
CA VAL A 153 12.73 1.09 9.37
C VAL A 153 12.99 2.46 8.76
N VAL A 154 13.39 2.53 7.49
CA VAL A 154 13.62 3.81 6.79
C VAL A 154 12.32 4.62 6.69
N VAL A 155 11.22 4.01 6.28
CA VAL A 155 9.92 4.69 6.16
C VAL A 155 9.46 5.24 7.50
N VAL A 156 9.50 4.42 8.56
CA VAL A 156 9.11 4.84 9.91
C VAL A 156 10.04 5.95 10.42
N ALA A 157 11.36 5.81 10.24
CA ALA A 157 12.33 6.82 10.65
C ALA A 157 12.09 8.16 9.92
N VAL A 158 11.92 8.15 8.61
CA VAL A 158 11.62 9.35 7.81
C VAL A 158 10.29 9.97 8.27
N PHE A 159 9.25 9.17 8.46
CA PHE A 159 7.96 9.66 8.91
C PHE A 159 8.04 10.32 10.30
N LEU A 160 8.75 9.71 11.25
CA LEU A 160 8.92 10.25 12.59
C LEU A 160 9.81 11.51 12.61
N LEU A 161 10.93 11.51 11.89
CA LEU A 161 11.86 12.64 11.82
C LEU A 161 11.23 13.86 11.17
N TYR A 162 10.45 13.65 10.11
CA TYR A 162 9.82 14.75 9.37
C TYR A 162 8.33 14.91 9.69
N TYR A 163 7.82 14.31 10.76
CA TYR A 163 6.42 14.31 11.15
C TYR A 163 5.76 15.69 11.06
N ASN A 164 6.38 16.73 11.71
CA ASN A 164 5.85 18.08 11.74
C ASN A 164 5.85 18.75 10.35
N LYS A 165 6.83 18.43 9.51
CA LYS A 165 6.92 18.97 8.14
C LYS A 165 5.92 18.28 7.22
N ILE A 166 5.79 16.96 7.33
CA ILE A 166 4.80 16.17 6.60
C ILE A 166 3.39 16.66 6.97
N PHE A 167 3.12 16.88 8.26
CA PHE A 167 1.86 17.43 8.73
C PHE A 167 1.56 18.79 8.08
N ALA A 168 2.49 19.74 8.18
CA ALA A 168 2.31 21.09 7.62
C ALA A 168 2.04 21.06 6.11
N VAL A 169 2.85 20.31 5.36
CA VAL A 169 2.71 20.19 3.90
C VAL A 169 1.44 19.40 3.49
N THR A 170 0.91 18.57 4.39
CA THR A 170 -0.31 17.81 4.11
C THR A 170 -1.56 18.64 4.26
N PHE A 171 -1.62 19.53 5.25
CA PHE A 171 -2.79 20.36 5.53
C PHE A 171 -2.83 21.66 4.74
N ASP A 172 -1.72 22.35 4.66
CA ASP A 172 -1.64 23.62 3.95
C ASP A 172 -0.24 23.82 3.37
N GLU A 173 -0.12 23.47 2.09
CA GLU A 173 1.14 23.56 1.37
C GLU A 173 1.57 25.00 1.13
N ASP A 174 0.63 25.90 0.84
CA ASP A 174 0.92 27.29 0.57
C ASP A 174 1.39 28.00 1.83
N PHE A 175 0.75 27.75 2.96
CA PHE A 175 1.21 28.23 4.26
C PHE A 175 2.58 27.65 4.62
N ALA A 176 2.81 26.35 4.40
CA ALA A 176 4.10 25.73 4.66
C ALA A 176 5.23 26.37 3.82
N LYS A 177 4.95 26.72 2.56
CA LYS A 177 5.89 27.48 1.68
C LYS A 177 6.12 28.89 2.20
N ALA A 178 5.07 29.58 2.61
CA ALA A 178 5.17 30.95 3.13
C ALA A 178 6.03 31.05 4.39
N VAL A 179 6.00 30.02 5.24
CA VAL A 179 6.83 29.92 6.48
C VAL A 179 8.25 29.39 6.19
N GLY A 180 8.63 29.24 4.91
CA GLY A 180 9.98 28.84 4.51
C GLY A 180 10.21 27.32 4.48
N THR A 181 9.17 26.49 4.60
CA THR A 181 9.30 25.04 4.43
C THR A 181 9.38 24.70 2.93
N LYS A 182 10.39 23.93 2.53
CA LYS A 182 10.53 23.45 1.14
C LYS A 182 9.51 22.35 0.82
N ALA A 183 8.22 22.74 0.67
CA ALA A 183 7.11 21.80 0.50
C ALA A 183 7.31 20.85 -0.70
N ASP A 184 7.87 21.36 -1.81
CA ASP A 184 8.14 20.53 -3.00
C ASP A 184 9.13 19.39 -2.71
N LEU A 185 10.11 19.62 -1.83
CA LEU A 185 11.06 18.57 -1.42
C LEU A 185 10.38 17.48 -0.59
N TYR A 186 9.47 17.85 0.32
CA TYR A 186 8.73 16.88 1.13
C TYR A 186 7.71 16.10 0.29
N ASN A 187 7.07 16.76 -0.69
CA ASN A 187 6.21 16.10 -1.64
C ASN A 187 6.99 15.10 -2.51
N LEU A 188 8.17 15.48 -2.99
CA LEU A 188 9.07 14.60 -3.73
C LEU A 188 9.50 13.40 -2.87
N LEU A 189 9.89 13.64 -1.61
CA LEU A 189 10.27 12.59 -0.67
C LEU A 189 9.11 11.60 -0.46
N LEU A 190 7.90 12.10 -0.22
CA LEU A 190 6.71 11.25 -0.07
C LEU A 190 6.42 10.46 -1.35
N ALA A 191 6.52 11.09 -2.54
CA ALA A 191 6.32 10.41 -3.81
C ALA A 191 7.27 9.22 -3.99
N VAL A 192 8.56 9.44 -3.73
CA VAL A 192 9.59 8.39 -3.86
C VAL A 192 9.33 7.26 -2.86
N ILE A 193 9.07 7.58 -1.60
CA ILE A 193 8.82 6.57 -0.57
C ILE A 193 7.56 5.75 -0.90
N VAL A 194 6.47 6.40 -1.30
CA VAL A 194 5.22 5.75 -1.68
C VAL A 194 5.46 4.81 -2.86
N ALA A 195 6.15 5.26 -3.91
CA ALA A 195 6.45 4.43 -5.08
C ALA A 195 7.29 3.21 -4.72
N VAL A 196 8.34 3.38 -3.91
CA VAL A 196 9.21 2.28 -3.46
C VAL A 196 8.43 1.27 -2.62
N VAL A 197 7.62 1.75 -1.65
CA VAL A 197 6.79 0.87 -0.82
C VAL A 197 5.78 0.11 -1.69
N ILE A 198 5.12 0.77 -2.65
CA ILE A 198 4.14 0.13 -3.52
C ILE A 198 4.78 -0.95 -4.41
N VAL A 199 5.91 -0.65 -5.07
CA VAL A 199 6.57 -1.63 -5.96
C VAL A 199 7.02 -2.86 -5.18
N LEU A 200 7.69 -2.67 -4.04
CA LEU A 200 8.16 -3.80 -3.23
C LEU A 200 7.00 -4.59 -2.61
N ALA A 201 6.00 -3.88 -2.10
CA ALA A 201 4.85 -4.52 -1.49
C ALA A 201 3.95 -5.23 -2.53
N MET A 202 3.80 -4.68 -3.74
CA MET A 202 3.06 -5.34 -4.83
C MET A 202 3.65 -6.71 -5.17
N ASN A 203 4.97 -6.80 -5.28
CA ASN A 203 5.64 -8.05 -5.58
C ASN A 203 5.52 -9.10 -4.45
N LEU A 204 5.39 -8.64 -3.21
CA LEU A 204 5.33 -9.52 -2.03
C LEU A 204 3.91 -9.95 -1.67
N VAL A 205 2.93 -9.04 -1.76
CA VAL A 205 1.57 -9.26 -1.24
C VAL A 205 0.44 -8.94 -2.23
N GLY A 206 0.78 -8.42 -3.40
CA GLY A 206 -0.16 -8.07 -4.48
C GLY A 206 -0.72 -6.65 -4.38
N SER A 207 -1.16 -6.12 -5.52
CA SER A 207 -1.61 -4.73 -5.65
C SER A 207 -2.90 -4.41 -4.90
N LEU A 208 -3.85 -5.33 -4.89
CA LEU A 208 -5.15 -5.15 -4.23
C LEU A 208 -4.99 -4.94 -2.72
N LEU A 209 -4.11 -5.72 -2.07
CA LEU A 209 -3.90 -5.61 -0.64
C LEU A 209 -3.25 -4.28 -0.27
N ILE A 210 -2.29 -3.79 -1.08
CA ILE A 210 -1.63 -2.51 -0.79
C ILE A 210 -2.64 -1.36 -0.83
N SER A 211 -3.48 -1.33 -1.86
CA SER A 211 -4.51 -0.30 -1.99
C SER A 211 -5.45 -0.29 -0.78
N ALA A 212 -5.85 -1.47 -0.32
CA ALA A 212 -6.67 -1.60 0.88
C ALA A 212 -5.95 -1.11 2.14
N LEU A 213 -4.70 -1.52 2.37
CA LEU A 213 -3.90 -1.12 3.54
C LEU A 213 -3.58 0.38 3.60
N VAL A 214 -3.55 1.06 2.46
CA VAL A 214 -3.40 2.53 2.40
C VAL A 214 -4.69 3.23 2.77
N ILE A 215 -5.85 2.74 2.30
CA ILE A 215 -7.13 3.45 2.37
C ILE A 215 -7.89 3.12 3.67
N PHE A 216 -8.18 1.83 3.93
CA PHE A 216 -9.10 1.41 5.00
C PHE A 216 -8.66 1.82 6.40
N PRO A 217 -7.40 1.60 6.84
CA PRO A 217 -6.98 1.97 8.18
C PRO A 217 -7.03 3.49 8.41
N ALA A 218 -6.62 4.29 7.39
CA ALA A 218 -6.66 5.73 7.44
C ALA A 218 -8.09 6.25 7.59
N LEU A 219 -9.01 5.80 6.71
CA LEU A 219 -10.41 6.19 6.76
C LEU A 219 -11.10 5.71 8.05
N SER A 220 -10.78 4.52 8.53
CA SER A 220 -11.31 3.99 9.80
C SER A 220 -10.91 4.87 10.99
N ALA A 221 -9.64 5.25 11.06
CA ALA A 221 -9.13 6.12 12.11
C ALA A 221 -9.76 7.52 12.06
N MET A 222 -9.97 8.08 10.87
CA MET A 222 -10.60 9.40 10.67
C MET A 222 -12.09 9.42 11.06
N ARG A 223 -12.78 8.26 11.12
CA ARG A 223 -14.17 8.18 11.62
C ARG A 223 -14.26 8.37 13.13
N VAL A 224 -13.19 8.03 13.86
CA VAL A 224 -13.19 8.00 15.33
C VAL A 224 -12.42 9.16 15.94
N PHE A 225 -11.36 9.64 15.24
CA PHE A 225 -10.46 10.65 15.74
C PHE A 225 -10.34 11.84 14.77
N GLN A 226 -10.08 13.04 15.33
CA GLN A 226 -9.99 14.28 14.56
C GLN A 226 -8.58 14.86 14.48
N SER A 227 -7.66 14.50 15.41
CA SER A 227 -6.31 15.03 15.39
C SER A 227 -5.38 14.16 14.54
N PHE A 228 -4.49 14.78 13.77
CA PHE A 228 -3.56 14.07 12.88
C PHE A 228 -2.73 13.01 13.62
N ARG A 229 -2.27 13.32 14.84
CA ARG A 229 -1.49 12.39 15.66
C ARG A 229 -2.29 11.16 16.06
N THR A 230 -3.51 11.35 16.56
CA THR A 230 -4.36 10.23 16.99
C THR A 230 -4.83 9.40 15.81
N VAL A 231 -5.15 10.05 14.68
CA VAL A 231 -5.49 9.36 13.41
C VAL A 231 -4.32 8.51 12.94
N THR A 232 -3.10 9.05 12.90
CA THR A 232 -1.92 8.31 12.45
C THR A 232 -1.61 7.11 13.33
N VAL A 233 -1.62 7.28 14.66
CA VAL A 233 -1.37 6.17 15.60
C VAL A 233 -2.47 5.11 15.51
N CYS A 234 -3.74 5.54 15.49
CA CYS A 234 -4.86 4.63 15.37
C CYS A 234 -4.84 3.86 14.04
N SER A 235 -4.55 4.53 12.93
CA SER A 235 -4.40 3.92 11.61
C SER A 235 -3.30 2.85 11.61
N ALA A 236 -2.14 3.14 12.21
CA ALA A 236 -1.03 2.20 12.32
C ALA A 236 -1.41 0.96 13.16
N VAL A 237 -2.04 1.17 14.31
CA VAL A 237 -2.49 0.07 15.18
C VAL A 237 -3.56 -0.79 14.49
N LEU A 238 -4.56 -0.16 13.86
CA LEU A 238 -5.60 -0.87 13.12
C LEU A 238 -5.01 -1.70 11.97
N SER A 239 -4.16 -1.11 11.16
CA SER A 239 -3.54 -1.77 10.02
C SER A 239 -2.73 -3.00 10.43
N VAL A 240 -1.86 -2.85 11.43
CA VAL A 240 -1.06 -3.95 11.98
C VAL A 240 -1.96 -5.06 12.57
N SER A 241 -3.00 -4.68 13.31
CA SER A 241 -3.93 -5.63 13.91
C SER A 241 -4.74 -6.38 12.86
N CYS A 242 -5.27 -5.66 11.85
CA CYS A 242 -6.04 -6.26 10.76
C CYS A 242 -5.17 -7.18 9.90
N ALA A 243 -3.94 -6.79 9.59
CA ALA A 243 -3.00 -7.63 8.85
C ALA A 243 -2.66 -8.91 9.62
N ALA A 244 -2.33 -8.80 10.92
CA ALA A 244 -2.04 -9.95 11.76
C ALA A 244 -3.24 -10.91 11.88
N LEU A 245 -4.42 -10.36 12.16
CA LEU A 245 -5.66 -11.14 12.24
C LEU A 245 -6.04 -11.77 10.90
N GLY A 246 -5.93 -11.03 9.81
CA GLY A 246 -6.24 -11.52 8.47
C GLY A 246 -5.32 -12.67 8.05
N ILE A 247 -4.01 -12.58 8.33
CA ILE A 247 -3.07 -13.67 8.08
C ILE A 247 -3.43 -14.90 8.92
N LEU A 248 -3.72 -14.72 10.22
CA LEU A 248 -4.10 -15.84 11.09
C LEU A 248 -5.41 -16.52 10.63
N VAL A 249 -6.42 -15.74 10.27
CA VAL A 249 -7.69 -16.26 9.75
C VAL A 249 -7.45 -16.98 8.42
N SER A 250 -6.64 -16.43 7.53
CA SER A 250 -6.28 -17.07 6.26
C SER A 250 -5.65 -18.44 6.45
N ILE A 251 -4.70 -18.55 7.39
CA ILE A 251 -4.02 -19.82 7.71
C ILE A 251 -5.03 -20.86 8.26
N LEU A 252 -5.96 -20.44 9.11
CA LEU A 252 -6.93 -21.36 9.72
C LEU A 252 -8.02 -21.78 8.74
N ALA A 253 -8.47 -20.89 7.87
CA ALA A 253 -9.57 -21.10 6.92
C ALA A 253 -9.09 -21.61 5.54
N GLY A 254 -7.77 -21.58 5.24
CA GLY A 254 -7.24 -21.94 3.94
C GLY A 254 -7.64 -20.97 2.83
N THR A 255 -7.82 -19.68 3.15
CA THR A 255 -8.25 -18.63 2.22
C THR A 255 -7.08 -17.81 1.70
N PRO A 256 -7.19 -17.11 0.54
CA PRO A 256 -6.14 -16.23 0.05
C PRO A 256 -5.83 -15.10 1.05
N VAL A 257 -4.55 -14.91 1.39
CA VAL A 257 -4.11 -14.00 2.45
C VAL A 257 -4.54 -12.56 2.19
N GLY A 258 -4.30 -12.05 0.98
CA GLY A 258 -4.63 -10.68 0.61
C GLY A 258 -6.12 -10.36 0.76
N SER A 259 -6.99 -11.20 0.18
CA SER A 259 -8.44 -11.01 0.26
C SER A 259 -8.97 -11.12 1.69
N THR A 260 -8.37 -11.99 2.52
CA THR A 260 -8.78 -12.15 3.92
C THR A 260 -8.43 -10.94 4.75
N ILE A 261 -7.23 -10.34 4.55
CA ILE A 261 -6.85 -9.08 5.22
C ILE A 261 -7.81 -7.96 4.82
N VAL A 262 -8.10 -7.82 3.52
CA VAL A 262 -9.06 -6.81 3.03
C VAL A 262 -10.44 -6.98 3.67
N ALA A 263 -10.92 -8.22 3.80
CA ALA A 263 -12.20 -8.48 4.47
C ALA A 263 -12.18 -8.04 5.94
N VAL A 264 -11.08 -8.29 6.66
CA VAL A 264 -10.90 -7.82 8.05
C VAL A 264 -10.84 -6.29 8.10
N ASP A 265 -10.15 -5.63 7.17
CA ASP A 265 -10.09 -4.16 7.07
C ASP A 265 -11.49 -3.56 6.83
N ILE A 266 -12.31 -4.16 5.97
CA ILE A 266 -13.71 -3.74 5.73
C ILE A 266 -14.52 -3.85 7.02
N LEU A 267 -14.42 -4.95 7.74
CA LEU A 267 -15.11 -5.13 9.03
C LEU A 267 -14.66 -4.08 10.05
N ALA A 268 -13.36 -3.82 10.16
CA ALA A 268 -12.82 -2.80 11.04
C ALA A 268 -13.36 -1.40 10.68
N PHE A 269 -13.43 -1.09 9.38
CA PHE A 269 -14.01 0.18 8.90
C PHE A 269 -15.49 0.32 9.27
N LEU A 270 -16.29 -0.74 9.12
CA LEU A 270 -17.71 -0.72 9.51
C LEU A 270 -17.88 -0.50 11.00
N VAL A 271 -17.08 -1.18 11.84
CA VAL A 271 -17.09 -0.99 13.30
C VAL A 271 -16.69 0.44 13.67
N CYS A 272 -15.60 0.97 13.12
CA CYS A 272 -15.16 2.36 13.36
C CYS A 272 -16.19 3.38 12.89
N SER A 273 -16.87 3.12 11.76
CA SER A 273 -17.95 3.99 11.26
C SER A 273 -19.16 4.00 12.17
N ALA A 274 -19.54 2.85 12.75
CA ALA A 274 -20.62 2.75 13.74
C ALA A 274 -20.26 3.50 15.02
N LEU A 275 -19.04 3.31 15.54
CA LEU A 275 -18.53 4.01 16.72
C LEU A 275 -18.46 5.53 16.52
N GLY A 276 -18.01 5.98 15.34
CA GLY A 276 -17.95 7.40 14.99
C GLY A 276 -19.34 8.06 14.94
N ARG A 277 -20.36 7.34 14.42
CA ARG A 277 -21.75 7.82 14.44
C ARG A 277 -22.32 7.90 15.86
N ALA A 278 -22.05 6.90 16.71
CA ALA A 278 -22.51 6.90 18.09
C ALA A 278 -21.93 8.10 18.87
N ARG A 279 -20.65 8.43 18.67
CA ARG A 279 -20.00 9.59 19.30
C ARG A 279 -20.45 10.95 18.72
N GLY A 280 -20.72 11.01 17.42
CA GLY A 280 -21.20 12.24 16.76
C GLY A 280 -22.66 12.58 17.06
N GLY A 281 -23.48 11.62 17.47
CA GLY A 281 -24.86 11.82 17.89
C GLY A 281 -25.01 12.43 19.30
N GLU A 282 -23.94 12.46 20.11
CA GLU A 282 -23.93 13.08 21.45
C GLU A 282 -23.52 14.58 21.42
N THR A 283 -23.08 15.10 20.26
CA THR A 283 -22.59 16.50 20.10
C THR A 283 -23.46 17.36 19.20
N GLY A 284 -24.71 16.92 18.89
CA GLY A 284 -25.71 17.64 18.10
C GLY A 284 -26.80 18.26 18.95
#